data_ce9cf1b0e0eac5906fec1b865aeee5e3
#
_entry.id   ce9cf1b0e0eac5906fec1b865aeee5e3
#
_cell.length_a   1.000
_cell.length_b   1.000
_cell.length_c   1.000
_cell.angle_alpha   90.00
_cell.angle_beta   90.00
_cell.angle_gamma   90.00
#
_symmetry.space_group_name_H-M   'P 1'
#
loop_
_entity.id
_entity.type
_entity.pdbx_description
1 polymer ?
#
loop_
_entity_poly.entity_id
_entity_poly.type
_entity_poly.pdbx_seq_one_letter_code
_entity_poly.pdbx_strand_id
1 'polypeptide(L)'
;DDLRTVTDSDVRINAYVADGTASGFGPHWDDHDVIVVQTTGAKLWSFHQPSGPAPHRAVTPSEVGPLVGDLYRLKVGEGVFVPHGIGHNVICADSLAVHLTIGFLRPSPLDVLEAMAQPAHQLPAMRVPFVFHPDGPLDSDTPSLGDPDAFGAAVGELGGTLFESAVQAIRLGASRPPFAGP
;
A
#
# COMPACT_ATOMS: atom_id res chain seq x y z
N ASP A 1 -5.93 -6.20 -24.03
CA ASP A 1 -5.62 -4.95 -23.33
C ASP A 1 -5.46 -5.27 -21.86
N ASP A 2 -4.40 -4.73 -21.31
CA ASP A 2 -3.92 -5.07 -19.99
C ASP A 2 -4.77 -4.33 -18.94
N LEU A 3 -5.19 -5.04 -17.89
CA LEU A 3 -5.90 -4.43 -16.76
C LEU A 3 -5.14 -3.23 -16.18
N ARG A 4 -3.82 -3.26 -16.20
CA ARG A 4 -2.96 -2.14 -15.77
C ARG A 4 -3.28 -0.85 -16.50
N THR A 5 -3.48 -0.92 -17.83
CA THR A 5 -3.79 0.25 -18.65
C THR A 5 -5.17 0.81 -18.34
N VAL A 6 -6.14 -0.07 -18.08
CA VAL A 6 -7.53 0.35 -17.82
C VAL A 6 -7.69 0.92 -16.41
N THR A 7 -6.96 0.40 -15.44
CA THR A 7 -7.11 0.77 -14.01
C THR A 7 -6.05 1.77 -13.53
N ASP A 8 -5.05 2.08 -14.36
CA ASP A 8 -3.84 2.86 -13.97
C ASP A 8 -3.22 2.36 -12.65
N SER A 9 -3.13 1.02 -12.52
CA SER A 9 -2.70 0.36 -11.30
C SER A 9 -1.65 -0.71 -11.60
N ASP A 10 -0.74 -0.99 -10.67
CA ASP A 10 -0.02 -2.27 -10.71
C ASP A 10 -1.00 -3.39 -10.34
N VAL A 11 -1.11 -4.40 -11.18
CA VAL A 11 -2.07 -5.49 -11.01
C VAL A 11 -1.34 -6.76 -10.61
N ARG A 12 -1.76 -7.36 -9.50
CA ARG A 12 -1.24 -8.64 -9.01
C ARG A 12 -2.35 -9.64 -8.86
N ILE A 13 -2.06 -10.90 -9.21
CA ILE A 13 -3.03 -11.98 -9.10
C ILE A 13 -2.43 -13.06 -8.21
N ASN A 14 -3.16 -13.40 -7.14
CA ASN A 14 -2.80 -14.46 -6.20
C ASN A 14 -3.89 -15.54 -6.19
N ALA A 15 -3.48 -16.78 -6.02
CA ALA A 15 -4.39 -17.91 -5.78
C ALA A 15 -4.30 -18.34 -4.31
N TYR A 16 -5.42 -18.38 -3.64
CA TYR A 16 -5.53 -18.79 -2.24
C TYR A 16 -6.23 -20.14 -2.14
N VAL A 17 -5.45 -21.17 -1.83
CA VAL A 17 -5.91 -22.53 -1.65
C VAL A 17 -6.10 -22.81 -0.16
N ALA A 18 -7.26 -23.32 0.22
CA ALA A 18 -7.55 -23.75 1.58
C ALA A 18 -8.18 -25.14 1.59
N ASP A 19 -7.67 -26.00 2.43
CA ASP A 19 -8.26 -27.31 2.73
C ASP A 19 -9.07 -27.21 4.03
N GLY A 20 -10.31 -27.44 4.01
CA GLY A 20 -11.39 -27.31 4.98
C GLY A 20 -11.14 -27.14 6.49
N THR A 21 -9.94 -27.18 6.98
CA THR A 21 -9.59 -27.09 8.41
C THR A 21 -8.74 -25.88 8.78
N ALA A 22 -8.13 -25.23 7.81
CA ALA A 22 -7.29 -24.06 8.08
C ALA A 22 -8.15 -22.80 8.25
N SER A 23 -8.05 -22.15 9.42
CA SER A 23 -8.39 -20.75 9.50
C SER A 23 -7.42 -20.00 8.59
N GLY A 24 -7.92 -19.08 7.75
CA GLY A 24 -7.07 -18.20 6.96
C GLY A 24 -6.18 -17.32 7.84
N PHE A 25 -5.73 -16.22 7.29
CA PHE A 25 -4.86 -15.25 8.00
C PHE A 25 -5.52 -14.56 9.21
N GLY A 26 -6.81 -14.82 9.47
CA GLY A 26 -7.60 -14.09 10.45
C GLY A 26 -8.14 -12.76 9.90
N PRO A 27 -8.82 -11.98 10.73
CA PRO A 27 -9.31 -10.66 10.34
C PRO A 27 -8.15 -9.70 10.03
N HIS A 28 -8.16 -9.10 8.83
CA HIS A 28 -7.16 -8.13 8.37
C HIS A 28 -7.77 -7.17 7.35
N TRP A 29 -7.03 -6.20 6.91
CA TRP A 29 -7.36 -5.31 5.81
C TRP A 29 -6.18 -5.25 4.83
N ASP A 30 -6.47 -4.97 3.57
CA ASP A 30 -5.47 -4.82 2.51
C ASP A 30 -5.22 -3.34 2.22
N ASP A 31 -3.97 -2.98 1.87
CA ASP A 31 -3.56 -1.63 1.48
C ASP A 31 -3.83 -1.33 -0.01
N HIS A 32 -4.73 -2.07 -0.63
CA HIS A 32 -5.12 -1.93 -2.03
C HIS A 32 -6.53 -2.47 -2.27
N ASP A 33 -7.12 -2.08 -3.38
CA ASP A 33 -8.41 -2.62 -3.82
C ASP A 33 -8.23 -4.03 -4.35
N VAL A 34 -9.18 -4.93 -4.07
CA VAL A 34 -9.14 -6.29 -4.59
C VAL A 34 -10.48 -6.73 -5.19
N ILE A 35 -10.40 -7.46 -6.29
CA ILE A 35 -11.50 -8.29 -6.80
C ILE A 35 -11.17 -9.74 -6.51
N VAL A 36 -12.07 -10.42 -5.84
CA VAL A 36 -11.96 -11.84 -5.54
C VAL A 36 -12.92 -12.61 -6.43
N VAL A 37 -12.45 -13.73 -6.99
CA VAL A 37 -13.26 -14.66 -7.79
C VAL A 37 -13.13 -16.07 -7.22
N GLN A 38 -14.24 -16.65 -6.78
CA GLN A 38 -14.25 -18.02 -6.27
C GLN A 38 -14.23 -19.02 -7.43
N THR A 39 -13.22 -19.89 -7.45
CA THR A 39 -13.00 -20.83 -8.57
C THR A 39 -13.27 -22.28 -8.20
N THR A 40 -13.12 -22.66 -6.93
CA THR A 40 -13.37 -24.03 -6.46
C THR A 40 -13.93 -23.99 -5.05
N GLY A 41 -14.94 -24.81 -4.75
CA GLY A 41 -15.58 -24.87 -3.45
C GLY A 41 -16.22 -23.55 -3.03
N ALA A 42 -16.37 -23.33 -1.74
CA ALA A 42 -16.94 -22.11 -1.20
C ALA A 42 -16.12 -21.60 0.01
N LYS A 43 -16.11 -20.30 0.20
CA LYS A 43 -15.55 -19.63 1.38
C LYS A 43 -16.58 -18.74 2.04
N LEU A 44 -16.51 -18.63 3.37
CA LEU A 44 -17.29 -17.70 4.16
C LEU A 44 -16.47 -16.44 4.38
N TRP A 45 -17.07 -15.32 4.02
CA TRP A 45 -16.50 -13.99 4.16
C TRP A 45 -17.22 -13.21 5.25
N SER A 46 -16.46 -12.57 6.12
CA SER A 46 -16.97 -11.54 7.01
C SER A 46 -16.28 -10.23 6.67
N PHE A 47 -17.04 -9.13 6.77
CA PHE A 47 -16.51 -7.79 6.54
C PHE A 47 -16.55 -7.00 7.83
N HIS A 48 -15.60 -6.12 7.99
CA HIS A 48 -15.40 -5.31 9.18
C HIS A 48 -15.31 -3.84 8.80
N GLN A 49 -15.59 -2.97 9.75
CA GLN A 49 -15.37 -1.54 9.55
C GLN A 49 -13.88 -1.28 9.31
N PRO A 50 -13.54 -0.25 8.50
CA PRO A 50 -12.17 0.14 8.28
C PRO A 50 -11.50 0.55 9.59
N SER A 51 -10.20 0.32 9.69
CA SER A 51 -9.36 0.65 10.86
C SER A 51 -9.13 2.17 11.03
N GLY A 52 -9.72 2.98 10.16
CA GLY A 52 -9.63 4.44 10.18
C GLY A 52 -9.82 5.06 8.80
N PRO A 53 -9.79 6.39 8.69
CA PRO A 53 -9.83 7.05 7.39
C PRO A 53 -8.50 6.81 6.65
N ALA A 54 -8.59 6.38 5.37
CA ALA A 54 -7.45 6.14 4.50
C ALA A 54 -6.32 5.34 5.19
N PRO A 55 -6.56 4.09 5.63
CA PRO A 55 -5.55 3.33 6.33
C PRO A 55 -4.33 3.08 5.42
N HIS A 56 -3.14 3.11 6.00
CA HIS A 56 -1.88 2.91 5.29
C HIS A 56 -0.97 1.96 6.12
N ARG A 57 -0.40 0.95 5.48
CA ARG A 57 0.39 -0.11 6.13
C ARG A 57 1.52 0.38 7.04
N ALA A 58 2.11 1.54 6.73
CA ALA A 58 3.22 2.08 7.52
C ALA A 58 2.78 2.66 8.87
N VAL A 59 1.49 3.05 9.02
CA VAL A 59 1.03 3.84 10.17
C VAL A 59 -0.28 3.37 10.77
N THR A 60 -1.03 2.50 10.10
CA THR A 60 -2.31 1.99 10.59
C THR A 60 -2.13 0.59 11.16
N PRO A 61 -2.61 0.31 12.38
CA PRO A 61 -2.60 -1.04 12.95
C PRO A 61 -3.30 -2.06 12.05
N SER A 62 -2.87 -3.31 12.12
CA SER A 62 -3.45 -4.41 11.34
C SER A 62 -4.82 -4.86 11.86
N GLU A 63 -5.18 -4.47 13.08
CA GLU A 63 -6.46 -4.79 13.69
C GLU A 63 -7.61 -4.18 12.88
N VAL A 64 -8.68 -4.94 12.76
CA VAL A 64 -9.89 -4.51 12.06
C VAL A 64 -10.95 -4.04 13.05
N GLY A 65 -11.84 -3.16 12.58
CA GLY A 65 -12.97 -2.70 13.34
C GLY A 65 -14.03 -3.78 13.58
N PRO A 66 -15.17 -3.41 14.16
CA PRO A 66 -16.30 -4.32 14.41
C PRO A 66 -16.80 -4.97 13.12
N LEU A 67 -17.36 -6.17 13.26
CA LEU A 67 -18.04 -6.89 12.19
C LEU A 67 -19.20 -6.06 11.62
N VAL A 68 -19.36 -6.08 10.31
CA VAL A 68 -20.45 -5.41 9.59
C VAL A 68 -21.28 -6.45 8.85
N GLY A 69 -22.55 -6.55 9.19
CA GLY A 69 -23.49 -7.47 8.54
C GLY A 69 -23.24 -8.94 8.88
N ASP A 70 -23.81 -9.81 8.05
CA ASP A 70 -23.75 -11.26 8.19
C ASP A 70 -22.59 -11.86 7.41
N LEU A 71 -22.31 -13.13 7.68
CA LEU A 71 -21.36 -13.92 6.90
C LEU A 71 -21.90 -14.15 5.48
N TYR A 72 -21.06 -13.88 4.50
CA TYR A 72 -21.39 -14.11 3.10
C TYR A 72 -20.67 -15.36 2.57
N ARG A 73 -21.44 -16.31 2.04
CA ARG A 73 -20.89 -17.53 1.41
C ARG A 73 -20.64 -17.29 -0.06
N LEU A 74 -19.37 -17.11 -0.43
CA LEU A 74 -18.93 -16.96 -1.82
C LEU A 74 -18.77 -18.34 -2.45
N LYS A 75 -19.47 -18.57 -3.58
CA LYS A 75 -19.51 -19.83 -4.31
C LYS A 75 -18.79 -19.71 -5.66
N VAL A 76 -18.50 -20.86 -6.27
CA VAL A 76 -17.88 -20.91 -7.62
C VAL A 76 -18.64 -20.05 -8.62
N GLY A 77 -17.89 -19.20 -9.32
CA GLY A 77 -18.41 -18.25 -10.30
C GLY A 77 -18.88 -16.91 -9.73
N GLU A 78 -18.95 -16.80 -8.41
CA GLU A 78 -19.23 -15.51 -7.73
C GLU A 78 -17.95 -14.74 -7.47
N GLY A 79 -18.07 -13.43 -7.37
CA GLY A 79 -16.96 -12.54 -7.02
C GLY A 79 -17.40 -11.47 -6.04
N VAL A 80 -16.44 -10.89 -5.34
CA VAL A 80 -16.63 -9.75 -4.44
C VAL A 80 -15.54 -8.73 -4.66
N PHE A 81 -15.91 -7.46 -4.64
CA PHE A 81 -14.99 -6.34 -4.62
C PHE A 81 -14.80 -5.89 -3.17
N VAL A 82 -13.55 -5.84 -2.72
CA VAL A 82 -13.17 -5.36 -1.39
C VAL A 82 -12.33 -4.10 -1.57
N PRO A 83 -12.85 -2.92 -1.23
CA PRO A 83 -12.10 -1.69 -1.27
C PRO A 83 -10.91 -1.69 -0.30
N HIS A 84 -9.88 -0.93 -0.64
CA HIS A 84 -8.75 -0.61 0.23
C HIS A 84 -9.20 -0.29 1.67
N GLY A 85 -8.57 -0.92 2.64
CA GLY A 85 -8.80 -0.65 4.06
C GLY A 85 -10.06 -1.26 4.66
N ILE A 86 -10.87 -1.95 3.88
CA ILE A 86 -12.01 -2.70 4.42
C ILE A 86 -11.52 -3.98 5.07
N GLY A 87 -11.76 -4.08 6.38
CA GLY A 87 -11.45 -5.27 7.14
C GLY A 87 -12.25 -6.47 6.67
N HIS A 88 -11.61 -7.61 6.55
CA HIS A 88 -12.26 -8.85 6.16
C HIS A 88 -11.58 -10.06 6.80
N ASN A 89 -12.35 -11.15 6.87
CA ASN A 89 -11.84 -12.45 7.28
C ASN A 89 -12.47 -13.53 6.39
N VAL A 90 -11.69 -14.55 6.04
CA VAL A 90 -12.07 -15.56 5.07
C VAL A 90 -11.82 -16.94 5.65
N ILE A 91 -12.88 -17.75 5.72
CA ILE A 91 -12.84 -19.11 6.25
C ILE A 91 -13.25 -20.09 5.16
N CYS A 92 -12.55 -21.21 5.05
CA CYS A 92 -12.95 -22.29 4.15
C CYS A 92 -14.30 -22.87 4.60
N ALA A 93 -15.23 -23.05 3.67
CA ALA A 93 -16.56 -23.60 3.96
C ALA A 93 -16.73 -25.04 3.45
N ASP A 94 -15.80 -25.51 2.64
CA ASP A 94 -15.80 -26.85 2.04
C ASP A 94 -14.47 -27.58 2.33
N SER A 95 -14.34 -28.84 1.92
CA SER A 95 -13.11 -29.62 2.11
C SER A 95 -11.92 -29.06 1.33
N LEU A 96 -12.17 -28.39 0.21
CA LEU A 96 -11.20 -27.67 -0.61
C LEU A 96 -11.88 -26.43 -1.20
N ALA A 97 -11.25 -25.29 -1.07
CA ALA A 97 -11.73 -24.07 -1.70
C ALA A 97 -10.57 -23.23 -2.25
N VAL A 98 -10.75 -22.73 -3.46
CA VAL A 98 -9.76 -21.89 -4.16
C VAL A 98 -10.44 -20.61 -4.63
N HIS A 99 -9.83 -19.47 -4.34
CA HIS A 99 -10.19 -18.21 -4.98
C HIS A 99 -8.97 -17.53 -5.58
N LEU A 100 -9.19 -16.72 -6.59
CA LEU A 100 -8.23 -15.79 -7.13
C LEU A 100 -8.50 -14.40 -6.55
N THR A 101 -7.46 -13.71 -6.16
CA THR A 101 -7.51 -12.29 -5.77
C THR A 101 -6.75 -11.48 -6.80
N ILE A 102 -7.42 -10.50 -7.38
CA ILE A 102 -6.86 -9.54 -8.34
C ILE A 102 -6.71 -8.23 -7.59
N GLY A 103 -5.49 -7.89 -7.20
CA GLY A 103 -5.16 -6.67 -6.46
C GLY A 103 -4.79 -5.52 -7.39
N PHE A 104 -5.29 -4.33 -7.10
CA PHE A 104 -5.06 -3.08 -7.82
C PHE A 104 -4.29 -2.12 -6.93
N LEU A 105 -2.97 -2.11 -7.10
CA LEU A 105 -2.07 -1.35 -6.24
C LEU A 105 -1.84 0.04 -6.86
N ARG A 106 -2.34 1.06 -6.17
CA ARG A 106 -2.09 2.45 -6.51
C ARG A 106 -1.22 3.09 -5.44
N PRO A 107 -0.11 3.76 -5.81
CA PRO A 107 0.73 4.42 -4.82
C PRO A 107 -0.02 5.61 -4.21
N SER A 108 0.05 5.75 -2.90
CA SER A 108 -0.34 6.96 -2.19
C SER A 108 0.78 8.01 -2.30
N PRO A 109 0.50 9.29 -2.01
CA PRO A 109 1.56 10.29 -1.86
C PRO A 109 2.66 9.90 -0.86
N LEU A 110 2.29 9.17 0.19
CA LEU A 110 3.25 8.68 1.18
C LEU A 110 4.17 7.61 0.58
N ASP A 111 3.65 6.67 -0.22
CA ASP A 111 4.48 5.70 -0.94
C ASP A 111 5.50 6.40 -1.86
N VAL A 112 5.10 7.48 -2.51
CA VAL A 112 5.99 8.26 -3.38
C VAL A 112 7.09 8.93 -2.56
N LEU A 113 6.75 9.56 -1.43
CA LEU A 113 7.73 10.19 -0.54
C LEU A 113 8.72 9.16 0.02
N GLU A 114 8.25 8.00 0.45
CA GLU A 114 9.10 6.90 0.92
C GLU A 114 10.03 6.41 -0.20
N ALA A 115 9.52 6.26 -1.43
CA ALA A 115 10.32 5.87 -2.58
C ALA A 115 11.36 6.92 -2.96
N MET A 116 11.08 8.21 -2.78
CA MET A 116 12.03 9.31 -3.02
C MET A 116 13.17 9.32 -1.99
N ALA A 117 12.93 8.91 -0.77
CA ALA A 117 13.94 8.92 0.29
C ALA A 117 15.14 8.00 -0.03
N GLN A 118 14.90 6.86 -0.69
CA GLN A 118 15.98 5.90 -0.99
C GLN A 118 17.05 6.47 -1.94
N PRO A 119 16.72 6.97 -3.13
CA PRO A 119 17.70 7.61 -4.01
C PRO A 119 18.26 8.91 -3.43
N ALA A 120 17.51 9.63 -2.58
CA ALA A 120 18.00 10.84 -1.92
C ALA A 120 19.23 10.57 -1.05
N HIS A 121 19.38 9.39 -0.45
CA HIS A 121 20.57 9.01 0.31
C HIS A 121 21.86 9.03 -0.55
N GLN A 122 21.77 8.91 -1.86
CA GLN A 122 22.93 8.96 -2.76
C GLN A 122 23.35 10.39 -3.12
N LEU A 123 22.50 11.38 -2.85
CA LEU A 123 22.77 12.78 -3.19
C LEU A 123 23.56 13.46 -2.07
N PRO A 124 24.79 13.97 -2.35
CA PRO A 124 25.58 14.65 -1.34
C PRO A 124 24.83 15.82 -0.66
N ALA A 125 24.10 16.62 -1.43
CA ALA A 125 23.33 17.75 -0.93
C ALA A 125 22.29 17.36 0.13
N MET A 126 21.72 16.14 0.04
CA MET A 126 20.75 15.65 1.01
C MET A 126 21.40 15.11 2.31
N ARG A 127 22.71 15.05 2.37
CA ARG A 127 23.48 14.56 3.53
C ARG A 127 24.24 15.66 4.25
N VAL A 128 24.20 16.89 3.74
CA VAL A 128 24.82 18.04 4.40
C VAL A 128 23.99 18.39 5.64
N PRO A 129 24.59 18.45 6.83
CA PRO A 129 23.87 18.86 8.03
C PRO A 129 23.36 20.30 7.90
N PHE A 130 22.12 20.53 8.35
CA PHE A 130 21.66 21.90 8.54
C PHE A 130 22.42 22.56 9.69
N VAL A 131 22.84 23.82 9.49
CA VAL A 131 23.39 24.60 10.56
C VAL A 131 22.24 25.33 11.28
N PHE A 132 22.11 25.05 12.56
CA PHE A 132 21.12 25.74 13.40
C PHE A 132 21.82 26.88 14.15
N HIS A 133 21.58 28.11 13.69
CA HIS A 133 21.98 29.32 14.39
C HIS A 133 20.74 30.09 14.85
N PRO A 134 20.65 30.44 16.12
CA PRO A 134 19.53 31.24 16.62
C PRO A 134 19.43 32.63 15.96
N ASP A 135 20.54 33.15 15.45
CA ASP A 135 20.63 34.46 14.80
C ASP A 135 20.72 34.39 13.26
N GLY A 136 20.44 33.21 12.67
CA GLY A 136 20.54 33.00 11.22
C GLY A 136 21.86 32.35 10.76
N PRO A 137 21.99 32.03 9.46
CA PRO A 137 23.19 31.39 8.93
C PRO A 137 24.39 32.29 8.99
N LEU A 138 25.58 31.71 9.28
CA LEU A 138 26.85 32.44 9.35
C LEU A 138 27.35 32.88 7.97
N ASP A 139 26.89 32.22 6.92
CA ASP A 139 27.14 32.56 5.53
C ASP A 139 25.90 32.29 4.67
N SER A 140 25.84 32.89 3.49
CA SER A 140 24.67 32.80 2.59
C SER A 140 24.55 31.48 1.86
N ASP A 141 25.54 30.60 1.93
CA ASP A 141 25.62 29.39 1.12
C ASP A 141 25.28 28.13 1.93
N THR A 142 25.11 28.26 3.25
CA THR A 142 24.78 27.14 4.12
C THR A 142 23.27 27.11 4.38
N PRO A 143 22.54 26.04 3.97
CA PRO A 143 21.12 25.96 4.23
C PRO A 143 20.85 25.91 5.73
N SER A 144 19.96 26.78 6.19
CA SER A 144 19.54 26.87 7.59
C SER A 144 18.18 26.22 7.76
N LEU A 145 18.00 25.45 8.84
CA LEU A 145 16.68 24.89 9.21
C LEU A 145 15.66 26.00 9.55
N GLY A 146 16.16 27.23 9.82
CA GLY A 146 15.33 28.40 10.05
C GLY A 146 14.83 29.10 8.79
N ASP A 147 15.27 28.68 7.59
CA ASP A 147 14.82 29.21 6.31
C ASP A 147 13.99 28.15 5.53
N PRO A 148 12.67 28.14 5.69
CA PRO A 148 11.79 27.21 5.00
C PRO A 148 11.84 27.36 3.47
N ASP A 149 12.12 28.57 2.96
CA ASP A 149 12.14 28.86 1.54
C ASP A 149 13.40 28.30 0.89
N ALA A 150 14.56 28.40 1.54
CA ALA A 150 15.80 27.77 1.08
C ALA A 150 15.71 26.25 1.09
N PHE A 151 15.10 25.67 2.12
CA PHE A 151 14.82 24.23 2.18
C PHE A 151 13.84 23.81 1.08
N GLY A 152 12.74 24.56 0.91
CA GLY A 152 11.75 24.33 -0.12
C GLY A 152 12.34 24.40 -1.53
N ALA A 153 13.20 25.37 -1.80
CA ALA A 153 13.91 25.49 -3.08
C ALA A 153 14.84 24.29 -3.34
N ALA A 154 15.63 23.88 -2.36
CA ALA A 154 16.52 22.72 -2.48
C ALA A 154 15.74 21.42 -2.70
N VAL A 155 14.64 21.20 -1.99
CA VAL A 155 13.74 20.06 -2.20
C VAL A 155 13.06 20.16 -3.56
N GLY A 156 12.67 21.36 -4.00
CA GLY A 156 12.05 21.61 -5.31
C GLY A 156 12.97 21.30 -6.48
N GLU A 157 14.24 21.71 -6.40
CA GLU A 157 15.26 21.44 -7.43
C GLU A 157 15.55 19.94 -7.60
N LEU A 158 15.57 19.21 -6.48
CA LEU A 158 15.75 17.74 -6.45
C LEU A 158 14.44 16.99 -6.70
N GLY A 159 13.30 17.63 -6.35
CA GLY A 159 11.98 17.00 -6.30
C GLY A 159 11.51 16.48 -7.65
N GLY A 160 11.73 17.23 -8.74
CA GLY A 160 11.28 16.81 -10.07
C GLY A 160 11.91 15.51 -10.50
N THR A 161 13.23 15.41 -10.45
CA THR A 161 13.97 14.19 -10.86
C THR A 161 13.71 13.01 -9.91
N LEU A 162 13.68 13.28 -8.60
CA LEU A 162 13.42 12.23 -7.60
C LEU A 162 11.98 11.75 -7.68
N PHE A 163 11.03 12.65 -7.90
CA PHE A 163 9.61 12.30 -8.02
C PHE A 163 9.36 11.39 -9.23
N GLU A 164 9.85 11.77 -10.41
CA GLU A 164 9.70 10.94 -11.61
C GLU A 164 10.38 9.58 -11.45
N SER A 165 11.58 9.57 -10.88
CA SER A 165 12.30 8.32 -10.60
C SER A 165 11.55 7.43 -9.61
N ALA A 166 10.97 8.00 -8.56
CA ALA A 166 10.18 7.29 -7.57
C ALA A 166 8.89 6.71 -8.17
N VAL A 167 8.15 7.51 -8.95
CA VAL A 167 6.93 7.06 -9.63
C VAL A 167 7.26 5.92 -10.60
N GLN A 168 8.36 6.04 -11.36
CA GLN A 168 8.80 4.98 -12.27
C GLN A 168 9.19 3.70 -11.53
N ALA A 169 9.92 3.83 -10.42
CA ALA A 169 10.30 2.68 -9.59
C ALA A 169 9.08 1.96 -8.99
N ILE A 170 8.08 2.72 -8.54
CA ILE A 170 6.83 2.18 -8.03
C ILE A 170 6.06 1.46 -9.14
N ARG A 171 5.94 2.08 -10.33
CA ARG A 171 5.26 1.47 -11.49
C ARG A 171 5.92 0.18 -11.94
N LEU A 172 7.24 0.07 -11.81
CA LEU A 172 7.99 -1.14 -12.11
C LEU A 172 7.96 -2.18 -10.98
N GLY A 173 7.32 -1.88 -9.85
CA GLY A 173 7.29 -2.74 -8.68
C GLY A 173 8.61 -2.83 -7.91
N ALA A 174 9.60 -1.98 -8.24
CA ALA A 174 10.96 -2.06 -7.70
C ALA A 174 11.07 -1.56 -6.25
N SER A 175 10.14 -0.74 -5.79
CA SER A 175 10.18 -0.12 -4.45
C SER A 175 9.22 -0.75 -3.44
N ARG A 176 8.36 -1.67 -3.85
CA ARG A 176 7.52 -2.42 -2.91
C ARG A 176 8.17 -3.76 -2.59
N PRO A 177 8.34 -4.11 -1.32
CA PRO A 177 8.73 -5.47 -0.96
C PRO A 177 7.73 -6.47 -1.56
N PRO A 178 8.18 -7.69 -1.92
CA PRO A 178 7.27 -8.72 -2.34
C PRO A 178 6.18 -8.86 -1.28
N PHE A 179 4.95 -9.02 -1.73
CA PHE A 179 3.78 -9.20 -0.89
C PHE A 179 4.08 -10.30 0.15
N ALA A 180 4.48 -9.91 1.33
CA ALA A 180 4.37 -10.77 2.49
C ALA A 180 2.88 -10.71 2.84
N GLY A 181 2.15 -11.74 2.46
CA GLY A 181 0.84 -11.94 3.03
C GLY A 181 0.96 -11.91 4.56
N PRO A 182 -0.12 -11.55 5.25
CA PRO A 182 -0.13 -11.60 6.70
C PRO A 182 0.25 -12.97 7.21
#